data_4a54ce3d2662b25b801597a5038f5c26
#
_entry.id   4a54ce3d2662b25b801597a5038f5c26
#
_cell.length_a   1.000
_cell.length_b   1.000
_cell.length_c   1.000
_cell.angle_alpha   90.00
_cell.angle_beta   90.00
_cell.angle_gamma   90.00
#
_symmetry.space_group_name_H-M   'P 1'
#
loop_
_entity.id
_entity.type
_entity.pdbx_description
1 polymer ?
#
loop_
_entity_poly.entity_id
_entity_poly.type
_entity_poly.pdbx_seq_one_letter_code
_entity_poly.pdbx_strand_id
1 'polypeptide(L)'
;TQQVTPFGDKVLYYDGTTLFCLNANGTEQWKYALGPGARFTASEDIVTAWVGGHLHILNRAGHATYNDRLPDTIQFAKAGRQYVAAVIGEGFSPMLLVKDINGLAVDSESVAYADKMIMDMDFFENGDYLWTTALDVYGVSPATIMNIYRVGAMNTGEVDLGEEITYKVLYAGGKLHTINTKELNLYDYRGTLDPFSKQLVYGWKLVDANVSGSGATMLFAPEMQTANEQTITELRVLTGNKQDRRYTLPNSCVGAGLKGSTIFAISAD
;
A
#
# COMPACT_ATOMS: atom_id res chain seq x y z
N THR A 1 4.67 -16.83 -8.99
CA THR A 1 5.60 -15.68 -8.96
C THR A 1 6.28 -15.67 -7.61
N GLN A 2 7.60 -15.67 -7.61
CA GLN A 2 8.39 -15.56 -6.39
C GLN A 2 8.25 -14.12 -5.88
N GLN A 3 7.95 -13.97 -4.59
CA GLN A 3 7.81 -12.67 -3.96
C GLN A 3 8.89 -12.50 -2.89
N VAL A 4 9.59 -11.39 -2.96
CA VAL A 4 10.61 -10.98 -1.98
C VAL A 4 10.15 -9.68 -1.34
N THR A 5 10.15 -9.62 0.00
CA THR A 5 9.64 -8.47 0.76
C THR A 5 10.56 -8.17 1.94
N PRO A 6 10.94 -6.92 2.18
CA PRO A 6 11.66 -6.53 3.40
C PRO A 6 10.84 -6.82 4.67
N PHE A 7 11.52 -7.21 5.75
CA PHE A 7 10.93 -7.49 7.06
C PHE A 7 11.88 -7.07 8.18
N GLY A 8 11.79 -5.79 8.56
CA GLY A 8 12.79 -5.17 9.44
C GLY A 8 14.18 -5.22 8.80
N ASP A 9 15.14 -5.83 9.47
CA ASP A 9 16.50 -6.10 9.00
C ASP A 9 16.65 -7.41 8.19
N LYS A 10 15.52 -8.07 7.89
CA LYS A 10 15.44 -9.37 7.24
C LYS A 10 14.69 -9.29 5.92
N VAL A 11 14.61 -10.42 5.25
CA VAL A 11 13.92 -10.58 3.98
C VAL A 11 12.99 -11.78 4.07
N LEU A 12 11.76 -11.60 3.64
CA LEU A 12 10.80 -12.69 3.42
C LEU A 12 10.83 -13.14 1.97
N TYR A 13 10.81 -14.44 1.77
CA TYR A 13 10.78 -15.07 0.46
C TYR A 13 9.78 -16.21 0.45
N TYR A 14 8.84 -16.20 -0.50
CA TYR A 14 7.87 -17.28 -0.71
C TYR A 14 8.22 -18.05 -1.97
N ASP A 15 8.43 -19.37 -1.84
CA ASP A 15 8.85 -20.25 -2.94
C ASP A 15 7.68 -20.82 -3.76
N GLY A 16 6.44 -20.54 -3.34
CA GLY A 16 5.21 -21.08 -3.92
C GLY A 16 4.48 -22.04 -2.98
N THR A 17 5.08 -22.45 -1.86
CA THR A 17 4.50 -23.31 -0.82
C THR A 17 4.89 -22.92 0.59
N THR A 18 6.09 -22.41 0.76
CA THR A 18 6.69 -22.10 2.06
C THR A 18 7.21 -20.67 2.09
N LEU A 19 6.92 -19.98 3.16
CA LEU A 19 7.47 -18.66 3.45
C LEU A 19 8.74 -18.81 4.29
N PHE A 20 9.83 -18.25 3.81
CA PHE A 20 11.14 -18.21 4.46
C PHE A 20 11.44 -16.80 4.96
N CYS A 21 12.02 -16.70 6.14
CA CYS A 21 12.65 -15.49 6.64
C CYS A 21 14.17 -15.67 6.63
N LEU A 22 14.85 -14.81 5.90
CA LEU A 22 16.30 -14.82 5.74
C LEU A 22 16.89 -13.56 6.35
N ASN A 23 18.07 -13.67 6.97
CA ASN A 23 18.82 -12.47 7.33
C ASN A 23 19.56 -11.87 6.13
N ALA A 24 20.26 -10.76 6.33
CA ALA A 24 20.93 -10.02 5.26
C ALA A 24 22.00 -10.82 4.49
N ASN A 25 22.56 -11.88 5.08
CA ASN A 25 23.52 -12.77 4.42
C ASN A 25 22.88 -14.00 3.75
N GLY A 26 21.54 -14.09 3.76
CA GLY A 26 20.78 -15.19 3.14
C GLY A 26 20.60 -16.43 4.04
N THR A 27 21.00 -16.37 5.30
CA THR A 27 20.80 -17.51 6.22
C THR A 27 19.35 -17.57 6.70
N GLU A 28 18.75 -18.77 6.61
CA GLU A 28 17.40 -19.02 7.12
C GLU A 28 17.32 -18.79 8.64
N GLN A 29 16.37 -17.98 9.04
CA GLN A 29 16.02 -17.73 10.43
C GLN A 29 14.85 -18.58 10.89
N TRP A 30 13.84 -18.64 10.04
CA TRP A 30 12.66 -19.48 10.20
C TRP A 30 11.98 -19.71 8.86
N LYS A 31 11.10 -20.71 8.84
CA LYS A 31 10.20 -20.98 7.72
C LYS A 31 8.82 -21.37 8.22
N TYR A 32 7.82 -21.12 7.38
CA TYR A 32 6.42 -21.42 7.66
C TYR A 32 5.73 -21.98 6.43
N ALA A 33 5.12 -23.17 6.54
CA ALA A 33 4.40 -23.78 5.44
C ALA A 33 3.03 -23.13 5.26
N LEU A 34 2.78 -22.54 4.09
CA LEU A 34 1.52 -21.90 3.73
C LEU A 34 0.70 -22.75 2.75
N GLY A 35 1.37 -23.58 1.95
CA GLY A 35 0.77 -24.28 0.82
C GLY A 35 0.75 -23.43 -0.47
N PRO A 36 0.29 -24.01 -1.58
CA PRO A 36 0.29 -23.34 -2.88
C PRO A 36 -0.75 -22.21 -2.96
N GLY A 37 -0.43 -21.19 -3.75
CA GLY A 37 -1.34 -20.07 -4.01
C GLY A 37 -1.48 -19.07 -2.87
N ALA A 38 -0.62 -19.14 -1.84
CA ALA A 38 -0.62 -18.16 -0.76
C ALA A 38 -0.16 -16.78 -1.24
N ARG A 39 -0.69 -15.76 -0.58
CA ARG A 39 -0.23 -14.38 -0.65
C ARG A 39 0.12 -13.91 0.74
N PHE A 40 0.94 -12.89 0.83
CA PHE A 40 1.29 -12.31 2.12
C PHE A 40 1.64 -10.82 2.01
N THR A 41 1.51 -10.13 3.13
CA THR A 41 2.05 -8.80 3.36
C THR A 41 2.77 -8.78 4.71
N ALA A 42 3.69 -7.85 4.88
CA ALA A 42 4.45 -7.72 6.11
C ALA A 42 4.58 -6.26 6.53
N SER A 43 4.53 -6.02 7.83
CA SER A 43 5.03 -4.81 8.48
C SER A 43 6.44 -5.07 9.01
N GLU A 44 6.95 -4.23 9.92
CA GLU A 44 8.22 -4.49 10.59
C GLU A 44 8.18 -5.68 11.55
N ASP A 45 7.01 -5.98 12.13
CA ASP A 45 6.86 -6.93 13.24
C ASP A 45 5.90 -8.10 12.95
N ILE A 46 5.02 -7.95 11.98
CA ILE A 46 3.92 -8.88 11.71
C ILE A 46 3.93 -9.29 10.25
N VAL A 47 3.75 -10.57 10.01
CA VAL A 47 3.42 -11.11 8.69
C VAL A 47 1.97 -11.57 8.70
N THR A 48 1.20 -11.16 7.72
CA THR A 48 -0.10 -11.75 7.44
C THR A 48 -0.07 -12.45 6.11
N ALA A 49 -0.53 -13.71 6.09
CA ALA A 49 -0.59 -14.52 4.89
C ALA A 49 -1.97 -15.17 4.77
N TRP A 50 -2.39 -15.46 3.55
CA TRP A 50 -3.70 -16.07 3.32
C TRP A 50 -3.73 -16.98 2.10
N VAL A 51 -4.62 -17.99 2.18
CA VAL A 51 -4.96 -18.87 1.08
C VAL A 51 -6.49 -19.06 1.11
N GLY A 52 -7.19 -18.62 0.06
CA GLY A 52 -8.66 -18.63 0.06
C GLY A 52 -9.22 -17.81 1.23
N GLY A 53 -9.99 -18.43 2.11
CA GLY A 53 -10.52 -17.80 3.33
C GLY A 53 -9.66 -18.04 4.58
N HIS A 54 -8.53 -18.70 4.48
CA HIS A 54 -7.66 -19.03 5.62
C HIS A 54 -6.63 -17.94 5.87
N LEU A 55 -6.63 -17.36 7.07
CA LEU A 55 -5.72 -16.29 7.49
C LEU A 55 -4.68 -16.80 8.48
N HIS A 56 -3.43 -16.47 8.24
CA HIS A 56 -2.31 -16.69 9.14
C HIS A 56 -1.72 -15.35 9.59
N ILE A 57 -1.49 -15.19 10.89
CA ILE A 57 -0.77 -14.04 11.45
C ILE A 57 0.47 -14.60 12.14
N LEU A 58 1.64 -14.14 11.71
CA LEU A 58 2.93 -14.57 12.25
C LEU A 58 3.64 -13.41 12.94
N ASN A 59 4.30 -13.70 14.05
CA ASN A 59 5.18 -12.75 14.71
C ASN A 59 6.59 -12.73 14.07
N ARG A 60 7.51 -11.90 14.57
CA ARG A 60 8.89 -11.79 14.06
C ARG A 60 9.67 -13.10 14.09
N ALA A 61 9.34 -14.01 15.03
CA ALA A 61 9.99 -15.30 15.16
C ALA A 61 9.39 -16.40 14.25
N GLY A 62 8.40 -16.05 13.43
CA GLY A 62 7.73 -16.98 12.52
C GLY A 62 6.70 -17.89 13.19
N HIS A 63 6.32 -17.59 14.44
CA HIS A 63 5.27 -18.34 15.14
C HIS A 63 3.90 -17.76 14.76
N ALA A 64 2.96 -18.64 14.41
CA ALA A 64 1.59 -18.25 14.18
C ALA A 64 0.94 -17.86 15.51
N THR A 65 0.50 -16.60 15.59
CA THR A 65 -0.33 -16.09 16.69
C THR A 65 -1.81 -16.26 16.39
N TYR A 66 -2.14 -16.43 15.12
CA TYR A 66 -3.47 -16.76 14.62
C TYR A 66 -3.37 -17.62 13.34
N ASN A 67 -4.22 -18.63 13.24
CA ASN A 67 -4.26 -19.53 12.09
C ASN A 67 -5.67 -20.16 12.02
N ASP A 68 -6.61 -19.52 11.30
CA ASP A 68 -7.98 -19.98 11.20
C ASP A 68 -8.68 -19.41 9.94
N ARG A 69 -9.85 -19.96 9.64
CA ARG A 69 -10.69 -19.48 8.53
C ARG A 69 -11.51 -18.28 8.93
N LEU A 70 -11.55 -17.31 8.05
CA LEU A 70 -12.51 -16.21 8.08
C LEU A 70 -13.84 -16.64 7.45
N PRO A 71 -14.93 -15.89 7.68
CA PRO A 71 -16.26 -16.25 7.17
C PRO A 71 -16.35 -16.35 5.65
N ASP A 72 -15.43 -15.71 4.91
CA ASP A 72 -15.45 -15.69 3.46
C ASP A 72 -14.03 -15.69 2.86
N THR A 73 -13.92 -15.72 1.54
CA THR A 73 -12.67 -15.65 0.79
C THR A 73 -11.97 -14.29 1.04
N ILE A 74 -10.68 -14.33 1.28
CA ILE A 74 -9.85 -13.14 1.48
C ILE A 74 -9.41 -12.63 0.11
N GLN A 75 -9.79 -11.40 -0.23
CA GLN A 75 -9.32 -10.73 -1.45
C GLN A 75 -7.86 -10.30 -1.27
N PHE A 76 -7.57 -9.61 -0.19
CA PHE A 76 -6.23 -9.25 0.25
C PHE A 76 -6.23 -8.86 1.74
N ALA A 77 -5.04 -8.82 2.33
CA ALA A 77 -4.85 -8.42 3.72
C ALA A 77 -3.59 -7.56 3.87
N LYS A 78 -3.56 -6.75 4.92
CA LYS A 78 -2.40 -5.91 5.29
C LYS A 78 -2.02 -6.13 6.74
N ALA A 79 -0.72 -6.28 6.96
CA ALA A 79 -0.14 -6.26 8.29
C ALA A 79 0.18 -4.82 8.70
N GLY A 80 -0.24 -4.42 9.89
CA GLY A 80 0.18 -3.20 10.57
C GLY A 80 1.18 -3.50 11.69
N ARG A 81 1.36 -2.58 12.60
CA ARG A 81 2.25 -2.78 13.79
C ARG A 81 1.58 -3.62 14.89
N GLN A 82 0.27 -3.49 15.05
CA GLN A 82 -0.51 -4.11 16.14
C GLN A 82 -1.73 -4.87 15.61
N TYR A 83 -2.13 -4.57 14.39
CA TYR A 83 -3.36 -5.08 13.80
C TYR A 83 -3.10 -5.65 12.41
N VAL A 84 -4.04 -6.47 11.99
CA VAL A 84 -4.14 -6.99 10.62
C VAL A 84 -5.51 -6.62 10.08
N ALA A 85 -5.56 -6.07 8.89
CA ALA A 85 -6.79 -5.79 8.17
C ALA A 85 -6.94 -6.78 7.01
N ALA A 86 -8.13 -7.32 6.82
CA ALA A 86 -8.47 -8.22 5.73
C ALA A 86 -9.75 -7.77 5.04
N VAL A 87 -9.72 -7.77 3.71
CA VAL A 87 -10.89 -7.56 2.86
C VAL A 87 -11.40 -8.94 2.46
N ILE A 88 -12.63 -9.26 2.85
CA ILE A 88 -13.25 -10.56 2.59
C ILE A 88 -14.52 -10.44 1.75
N GLY A 89 -14.89 -11.52 1.07
CA GLY A 89 -15.99 -11.58 0.12
C GLY A 89 -15.51 -11.55 -1.32
N GLU A 90 -16.39 -11.78 -2.28
CA GLU A 90 -16.09 -11.80 -3.70
C GLU A 90 -16.56 -10.52 -4.38
N GLY A 91 -15.66 -9.84 -5.10
CA GLY A 91 -16.00 -8.69 -5.94
C GLY A 91 -16.45 -7.47 -5.14
N PHE A 92 -17.68 -7.01 -5.44
CA PHE A 92 -18.28 -5.83 -4.83
C PHE A 92 -18.95 -6.13 -3.49
N SER A 93 -19.17 -5.07 -2.71
CA SER A 93 -19.76 -5.17 -1.36
C SER A 93 -18.97 -6.08 -0.41
N PRO A 94 -17.65 -5.93 -0.34
CA PRO A 94 -16.83 -6.72 0.57
C PRO A 94 -17.06 -6.30 2.03
N MET A 95 -16.56 -7.11 2.95
CA MET A 95 -16.41 -6.76 4.35
C MET A 95 -14.93 -6.49 4.66
N LEU A 96 -14.66 -5.39 5.33
CA LEU A 96 -13.39 -5.10 5.96
C LEU A 96 -13.41 -5.65 7.38
N LEU A 97 -12.43 -6.47 7.74
CA LEU A 97 -12.21 -6.96 9.10
C LEU A 97 -10.87 -6.47 9.61
N VAL A 98 -10.84 -5.99 10.85
CA VAL A 98 -9.60 -5.68 11.56
C VAL A 98 -9.48 -6.57 12.78
N LYS A 99 -8.34 -7.23 12.92
CA LYS A 99 -8.01 -8.13 14.02
C LYS A 99 -6.75 -7.68 14.71
N ASP A 100 -6.64 -7.98 16.00
CA ASP A 100 -5.35 -7.89 16.70
C ASP A 100 -4.42 -9.05 16.27
N ILE A 101 -3.19 -9.06 16.78
CA ILE A 101 -2.20 -10.09 16.45
C ILE A 101 -2.59 -11.50 16.91
N ASN A 102 -3.53 -11.63 17.84
CA ASN A 102 -4.06 -12.92 18.32
C ASN A 102 -5.33 -13.34 17.58
N GLY A 103 -5.76 -12.55 16.58
CA GLY A 103 -6.92 -12.83 15.77
C GLY A 103 -8.25 -12.42 16.41
N LEU A 104 -8.22 -11.71 17.53
CA LEU A 104 -9.44 -11.13 18.11
C LEU A 104 -9.96 -10.02 17.19
N ALA A 105 -11.25 -10.07 16.88
CA ALA A 105 -11.90 -9.03 16.07
C ALA A 105 -11.95 -7.71 16.85
N VAL A 106 -11.45 -6.64 16.22
CA VAL A 106 -11.40 -5.29 16.77
C VAL A 106 -12.43 -4.40 16.08
N ASP A 107 -12.50 -4.49 14.74
CA ASP A 107 -13.41 -3.71 13.91
C ASP A 107 -13.94 -4.54 12.73
N SER A 108 -15.12 -4.14 12.24
CA SER A 108 -15.64 -4.62 10.97
C SER A 108 -16.48 -3.54 10.30
N GLU A 109 -16.40 -3.46 8.97
CA GLU A 109 -17.16 -2.51 8.17
C GLU A 109 -17.63 -3.15 6.86
N SER A 110 -18.89 -3.01 6.55
CA SER A 110 -19.47 -3.48 5.28
C SER A 110 -20.41 -2.45 4.64
N VAL A 111 -21.06 -1.61 5.45
CA VAL A 111 -22.05 -0.66 4.97
C VAL A 111 -21.42 0.41 4.09
N ALA A 112 -20.27 0.92 4.47
CA ALA A 112 -19.51 1.90 3.68
C ALA A 112 -19.08 1.37 2.31
N TYR A 113 -18.99 0.04 2.15
CA TYR A 113 -18.54 -0.62 0.92
C TYR A 113 -19.67 -1.27 0.12
N ALA A 114 -20.93 -1.00 0.46
CA ALA A 114 -22.04 -1.46 -0.35
C ALA A 114 -21.86 -0.99 -1.81
N ASP A 115 -21.95 -1.92 -2.76
CA ASP A 115 -21.76 -1.68 -4.20
C ASP A 115 -20.39 -1.10 -4.61
N LYS A 116 -19.39 -1.17 -3.73
CA LYS A 116 -18.03 -0.71 -3.99
C LYS A 116 -17.03 -1.86 -3.96
N MET A 117 -15.87 -1.65 -4.53
CA MET A 117 -14.73 -2.54 -4.48
C MET A 117 -13.58 -1.86 -3.73
N ILE A 118 -13.07 -2.47 -2.66
CA ILE A 118 -11.89 -1.95 -1.96
C ILE A 118 -10.66 -2.23 -2.84
N MET A 119 -9.92 -1.16 -3.17
CA MET A 119 -8.79 -1.20 -4.08
C MET A 119 -7.46 -1.37 -3.34
N ASP A 120 -7.29 -0.64 -2.24
CA ASP A 120 -6.08 -0.65 -1.43
C ASP A 120 -6.39 -0.19 0.00
N MET A 121 -5.48 -0.48 0.92
CA MET A 121 -5.53 -0.03 2.30
C MET A 121 -4.14 -0.10 2.92
N ASP A 122 -3.89 0.70 3.94
CA ASP A 122 -2.72 0.54 4.79
C ASP A 122 -2.94 1.19 6.16
N PHE A 123 -2.17 0.73 7.14
CA PHE A 123 -2.12 1.33 8.46
C PHE A 123 -1.20 2.54 8.47
N PHE A 124 -1.50 3.51 9.32
CA PHE A 124 -0.69 4.70 9.50
C PHE A 124 -0.75 5.21 10.95
N GLU A 125 0.02 6.24 11.28
CA GLU A 125 0.12 6.82 12.63
C GLU A 125 0.38 5.75 13.70
N ASN A 126 1.56 5.11 13.61
CA ASN A 126 1.98 4.00 14.48
C ASN A 126 1.08 2.76 14.47
N GLY A 127 0.20 2.65 13.48
CA GLY A 127 -0.74 1.54 13.33
C GLY A 127 -2.10 1.76 14.02
N ASP A 128 -2.34 2.94 14.59
CA ASP A 128 -3.59 3.26 15.26
C ASP A 128 -4.71 3.63 14.29
N TYR A 129 -4.36 3.97 13.06
CA TYR A 129 -5.29 4.34 11.99
C TYR A 129 -5.12 3.44 10.77
N LEU A 130 -6.20 3.31 10.02
CA LEU A 130 -6.26 2.59 8.74
C LEU A 130 -6.94 3.49 7.71
N TRP A 131 -6.36 3.63 6.53
CA TRP A 131 -7.05 4.19 5.38
C TRP A 131 -7.41 3.07 4.39
N THR A 132 -8.51 3.25 3.68
CA THR A 132 -8.90 2.42 2.54
C THR A 132 -9.24 3.30 1.36
N THR A 133 -9.01 2.81 0.15
CA THR A 133 -9.59 3.37 -1.07
C THR A 133 -10.54 2.36 -1.68
N ALA A 134 -11.72 2.82 -2.07
CA ALA A 134 -12.72 2.00 -2.73
C ALA A 134 -13.20 2.64 -4.02
N LEU A 135 -13.50 1.83 -5.03
CA LEU A 135 -14.04 2.25 -6.30
C LEU A 135 -15.55 2.08 -6.29
N ASP A 136 -16.27 3.17 -6.47
CA ASP A 136 -17.70 3.20 -6.76
C ASP A 136 -17.88 3.24 -8.29
N VAL A 137 -18.51 2.22 -8.84
CA VAL A 137 -18.75 2.10 -10.30
C VAL A 137 -20.22 2.23 -10.67
N TYR A 138 -21.11 2.40 -9.70
CA TYR A 138 -22.56 2.47 -9.93
C TYR A 138 -23.07 3.88 -10.14
N GLY A 139 -22.24 4.91 -9.96
CA GLY A 139 -22.56 6.28 -10.32
C GLY A 139 -22.52 6.52 -11.83
N VAL A 140 -22.83 7.76 -12.23
CA VAL A 140 -22.74 8.19 -13.65
C VAL A 140 -21.30 8.12 -14.16
N SER A 141 -20.34 8.36 -13.25
CA SER A 141 -18.90 8.19 -13.48
C SER A 141 -18.31 7.38 -12.30
N PRO A 142 -17.29 6.54 -12.55
CA PRO A 142 -16.56 5.91 -11.46
C PRO A 142 -15.98 6.95 -10.51
N ALA A 143 -16.02 6.67 -9.21
CA ALA A 143 -15.44 7.56 -8.21
C ALA A 143 -14.58 6.76 -7.23
N THR A 144 -13.45 7.36 -6.79
CA THR A 144 -12.63 6.80 -5.72
C THR A 144 -13.06 7.43 -4.40
N ILE A 145 -13.42 6.58 -3.44
CA ILE A 145 -13.76 6.99 -2.08
C ILE A 145 -12.63 6.54 -1.14
N MET A 146 -12.15 7.45 -0.31
CA MET A 146 -11.22 7.12 0.77
C MET A 146 -11.95 7.15 2.11
N ASN A 147 -11.83 6.05 2.87
CA ASN A 147 -12.29 5.99 4.25
C ASN A 147 -11.09 5.96 5.18
N ILE A 148 -11.21 6.63 6.32
CA ILE A 148 -10.19 6.71 7.36
C ILE A 148 -10.81 6.21 8.66
N TYR A 149 -10.14 5.23 9.28
CA TYR A 149 -10.58 4.61 10.51
C TYR A 149 -9.55 4.85 11.61
N ARG A 150 -10.04 5.22 12.80
CA ARG A 150 -9.30 4.95 14.02
C ARG A 150 -9.65 3.53 14.44
N VAL A 151 -8.66 2.65 14.51
CA VAL A 151 -8.88 1.24 14.83
C VAL A 151 -9.51 1.10 16.22
N GLY A 152 -10.62 0.38 16.31
CA GLY A 152 -11.40 0.16 17.52
C GLY A 152 -12.42 1.27 17.86
N ALA A 153 -12.56 2.32 17.05
CA ALA A 153 -13.36 3.49 17.39
C ALA A 153 -14.27 4.04 16.27
N MET A 154 -14.57 3.27 15.23
CA MET A 154 -15.40 3.70 14.11
C MET A 154 -14.68 4.57 13.05
N ASN A 155 -15.36 4.76 11.93
CA ASN A 155 -14.91 5.60 10.83
C ASN A 155 -14.80 7.07 11.29
N THR A 156 -13.67 7.69 11.07
CA THR A 156 -13.39 9.08 11.42
C THR A 156 -13.53 10.05 10.25
N GLY A 157 -13.51 9.56 9.01
CA GLY A 157 -13.67 10.38 7.82
C GLY A 157 -13.95 9.58 6.57
N GLU A 158 -14.74 10.16 5.68
CA GLU A 158 -14.96 9.68 4.32
C GLU A 158 -14.66 10.83 3.36
N VAL A 159 -13.91 10.57 2.32
CA VAL A 159 -13.51 11.56 1.32
C VAL A 159 -13.85 11.05 -0.06
N ASP A 160 -14.64 11.82 -0.80
CA ASP A 160 -14.78 11.65 -2.25
C ASP A 160 -13.53 12.23 -2.93
N LEU A 161 -12.71 11.36 -3.51
CA LEU A 161 -11.50 11.72 -4.25
C LEU A 161 -11.78 12.04 -5.72
N GLY A 162 -13.05 11.97 -6.14
CA GLY A 162 -13.50 12.29 -7.49
C GLY A 162 -13.39 11.13 -8.48
N GLU A 163 -13.58 11.47 -9.75
CA GLU A 163 -13.69 10.51 -10.86
C GLU A 163 -12.35 9.90 -11.28
N GLU A 164 -11.23 10.52 -10.91
CA GLU A 164 -9.91 9.99 -11.21
C GLU A 164 -9.54 8.87 -10.25
N ILE A 165 -9.06 7.76 -10.79
CA ILE A 165 -8.62 6.64 -9.96
C ILE A 165 -7.36 7.03 -9.18
N THR A 166 -7.47 7.09 -7.85
CA THR A 166 -6.33 7.22 -6.96
C THR A 166 -5.58 5.90 -6.92
N TYR A 167 -4.40 5.86 -7.49
CA TYR A 167 -3.60 4.64 -7.59
C TYR A 167 -2.55 4.49 -6.50
N LYS A 168 -2.30 5.55 -5.72
CA LYS A 168 -1.37 5.51 -4.60
C LYS A 168 -1.81 6.43 -3.47
N VAL A 169 -1.70 5.92 -2.26
CA VAL A 169 -1.82 6.71 -1.02
C VAL A 169 -0.55 6.50 -0.19
N LEU A 170 0.03 7.59 0.31
CA LEU A 170 1.21 7.57 1.18
C LEU A 170 0.89 8.36 2.45
N TYR A 171 1.38 7.89 3.59
CA TYR A 171 1.34 8.67 4.83
C TYR A 171 2.74 9.19 5.16
N ALA A 172 2.89 10.49 5.24
CA ALA A 172 4.14 11.14 5.58
C ALA A 172 3.89 12.54 6.15
N GLY A 173 4.70 12.95 7.13
CA GLY A 173 4.59 14.28 7.74
C GLY A 173 3.21 14.58 8.33
N GLY A 174 2.54 13.57 8.88
CA GLY A 174 1.19 13.71 9.46
C GLY A 174 0.07 13.89 8.44
N LYS A 175 0.32 13.62 7.15
CA LYS A 175 -0.65 13.80 6.06
C LYS A 175 -0.76 12.56 5.17
N LEU A 176 -1.97 12.29 4.72
CA LEU A 176 -2.25 11.32 3.66
C LEU A 176 -2.08 12.01 2.30
N HIS A 177 -1.16 11.51 1.48
CA HIS A 177 -0.91 11.97 0.12
C HIS A 177 -1.67 11.07 -0.83
N THR A 178 -2.64 11.60 -1.56
CA THR A 178 -3.38 10.87 -2.59
C THR A 178 -2.85 11.25 -3.96
N ILE A 179 -2.56 10.25 -4.79
CA ILE A 179 -1.99 10.44 -6.13
C ILE A 179 -2.86 9.73 -7.15
N ASN A 180 -3.35 10.51 -8.11
CA ASN A 180 -4.02 10.02 -9.30
C ASN A 180 -3.25 10.42 -10.57
N THR A 181 -3.79 10.19 -11.74
CA THR A 181 -3.14 10.50 -13.02
C THR A 181 -2.99 11.99 -13.30
N LYS A 182 -3.70 12.86 -12.59
CA LYS A 182 -3.71 14.30 -12.82
C LYS A 182 -3.03 15.08 -11.70
N GLU A 183 -3.24 14.67 -10.45
CA GLU A 183 -2.87 15.49 -9.30
C GLU A 183 -2.50 14.69 -8.06
N LEU A 184 -1.77 15.36 -7.19
CA LEU A 184 -1.47 14.98 -5.82
C LEU A 184 -2.17 15.96 -4.90
N ASN A 185 -2.85 15.43 -3.87
CA ASN A 185 -3.49 16.19 -2.80
C ASN A 185 -3.09 15.64 -1.42
N LEU A 186 -3.14 16.47 -0.40
CA LEU A 186 -2.86 16.11 0.98
C LEU A 186 -4.12 16.25 1.84
N TYR A 187 -4.35 15.25 2.69
CA TYR A 187 -5.46 15.21 3.64
C TYR A 187 -4.93 14.96 5.05
N ASP A 188 -5.61 15.50 6.06
CA ASP A 188 -5.34 15.13 7.44
C ASP A 188 -6.01 13.78 7.80
N TYR A 189 -5.79 13.32 9.03
CA TYR A 189 -6.36 12.06 9.52
C TYR A 189 -7.91 12.05 9.62
N ARG A 190 -8.54 13.20 9.49
CA ARG A 190 -10.01 13.35 9.46
C ARG A 190 -10.56 13.38 8.03
N GLY A 191 -9.70 13.34 7.02
CA GLY A 191 -10.09 13.48 5.63
C GLY A 191 -10.30 14.93 5.19
N THR A 192 -9.75 15.90 5.93
CA THR A 192 -9.81 17.31 5.54
C THR A 192 -8.71 17.62 4.55
N LEU A 193 -9.09 18.11 3.36
CA LEU A 193 -8.16 18.53 2.33
C LEU A 193 -7.37 19.76 2.79
N ASP A 194 -6.05 19.71 2.62
CA ASP A 194 -5.23 20.92 2.62
C ASP A 194 -5.41 21.66 1.28
N PRO A 195 -6.12 22.79 1.25
CA PRO A 195 -6.51 23.44 0.00
C PRO A 195 -5.31 23.99 -0.81
N PHE A 196 -4.16 24.12 -0.16
CA PHE A 196 -2.94 24.60 -0.82
C PHE A 196 -1.98 23.48 -1.20
N SER A 197 -2.34 22.22 -0.96
CA SER A 197 -1.45 21.07 -1.18
C SER A 197 -1.41 20.61 -2.64
N LYS A 198 -2.39 20.94 -3.43
CA LYS A 198 -2.56 20.46 -4.80
C LYS A 198 -1.31 20.69 -5.65
N GLN A 199 -0.82 19.61 -6.25
CA GLN A 199 0.26 19.62 -7.24
C GLN A 199 -0.17 18.82 -8.48
N LEU A 200 0.06 19.40 -9.66
CA LEU A 200 -0.30 18.74 -10.92
C LEU A 200 0.81 17.75 -11.32
N VAL A 201 0.39 16.52 -11.60
CA VAL A 201 1.28 15.42 -12.03
C VAL A 201 0.88 14.82 -13.37
N TYR A 202 0.03 15.51 -14.12
CA TYR A 202 -0.44 15.04 -15.43
C TYR A 202 0.73 14.70 -16.36
N GLY A 203 0.66 13.50 -16.95
CA GLY A 203 1.74 12.95 -17.79
C GLY A 203 2.92 12.36 -17.02
N TRP A 204 2.82 12.26 -15.69
CA TRP A 204 3.84 11.69 -14.81
C TRP A 204 3.25 10.58 -13.95
N LYS A 205 3.98 9.47 -13.85
CA LYS A 205 3.62 8.32 -13.01
C LYS A 205 4.60 8.18 -11.86
N LEU A 206 4.10 7.97 -10.65
CA LEU A 206 4.95 7.67 -9.49
C LEU A 206 5.67 6.34 -9.71
N VAL A 207 6.99 6.35 -9.59
CA VAL A 207 7.83 5.14 -9.71
C VAL A 207 8.43 4.72 -8.38
N ASP A 208 8.66 5.66 -7.47
CA ASP A 208 9.13 5.38 -6.12
C ASP A 208 8.84 6.53 -5.16
N ALA A 209 8.82 6.23 -3.87
CA ALA A 209 8.64 7.23 -2.83
C ALA A 209 9.41 6.85 -1.56
N ASN A 210 10.03 7.85 -0.94
CA ASN A 210 10.62 7.73 0.38
C ASN A 210 9.81 8.56 1.37
N VAL A 211 9.30 7.93 2.42
CA VAL A 211 8.49 8.58 3.45
C VAL A 211 9.28 8.71 4.74
N SER A 212 9.11 9.83 5.42
CA SER A 212 9.71 10.10 6.73
C SER A 212 8.71 10.84 7.62
N GLY A 213 9.04 10.99 8.90
CA GLY A 213 8.23 11.79 9.82
C GLY A 213 8.08 13.26 9.41
N SER A 214 8.97 13.79 8.58
CA SER A 214 8.94 15.18 8.10
C SER A 214 8.22 15.35 6.76
N GLY A 215 7.94 14.28 6.02
CA GLY A 215 7.26 14.35 4.73
C GLY A 215 7.63 13.23 3.77
N ALA A 216 7.21 13.38 2.52
CA ALA A 216 7.49 12.45 1.43
C ALA A 216 8.41 13.09 0.38
N THR A 217 9.32 12.28 -0.15
CA THR A 217 10.02 12.55 -1.41
C THR A 217 9.48 11.55 -2.43
N MET A 218 8.92 12.05 -3.52
CA MET A 218 8.25 11.23 -4.54
C MET A 218 8.97 11.38 -5.87
N LEU A 219 9.30 10.25 -6.48
CA LEU A 219 9.98 10.17 -7.76
C LEU A 219 8.97 9.78 -8.84
N PHE A 220 8.88 10.60 -9.87
CA PHE A 220 8.02 10.38 -11.02
C PHE A 220 8.85 10.19 -12.29
N ALA A 221 8.38 9.33 -13.17
CA ALA A 221 8.83 9.21 -14.55
C ALA A 221 7.69 9.62 -15.50
N PRO A 222 7.98 10.03 -16.74
CA PRO A 222 6.95 10.29 -17.73
C PRO A 222 6.05 9.07 -17.91
N GLU A 223 4.74 9.30 -18.03
CA GLU A 223 3.80 8.25 -18.36
C GLU A 223 4.04 7.79 -19.80
N MET A 224 4.37 6.51 -19.96
CA MET A 224 4.65 5.94 -21.28
C MET A 224 3.34 5.80 -22.07
N GLN A 225 3.27 6.41 -23.23
CA GLN A 225 2.08 6.41 -24.07
C GLN A 225 1.98 5.17 -24.98
N THR A 226 3.10 4.47 -25.21
CA THR A 226 3.13 3.28 -26.05
C THR A 226 3.99 2.17 -25.44
N ALA A 227 3.67 0.91 -25.78
CA ALA A 227 4.41 -0.25 -25.32
C ALA A 227 5.88 -0.31 -25.82
N ASN A 228 6.25 0.52 -26.79
CA ASN A 228 7.61 0.60 -27.35
C ASN A 228 8.49 1.65 -26.66
N GLU A 229 7.91 2.53 -25.85
CA GLU A 229 8.65 3.51 -25.05
C GLU A 229 9.01 2.90 -23.69
N GLN A 230 10.03 2.03 -23.67
CA GLN A 230 10.46 1.37 -22.44
C GLN A 230 11.59 2.12 -21.72
N THR A 231 12.03 3.26 -22.22
CA THR A 231 13.17 3.99 -21.68
C THR A 231 12.77 5.31 -21.04
N ILE A 232 13.33 5.55 -19.87
CA ILE A 232 13.17 6.77 -19.09
C ILE A 232 14.34 7.69 -19.41
N THR A 233 14.05 8.92 -19.87
CA THR A 233 15.07 9.96 -20.16
C THR A 233 14.96 11.16 -19.25
N GLU A 234 13.88 11.29 -18.50
CA GLU A 234 13.60 12.36 -17.56
C GLU A 234 13.03 11.81 -16.26
N LEU A 235 13.33 12.48 -15.16
CA LEU A 235 12.73 12.21 -13.85
C LEU A 235 12.25 13.52 -13.22
N ARG A 236 11.18 13.43 -12.42
CA ARG A 236 10.64 14.54 -11.66
C ARG A 236 10.55 14.16 -10.20
N VAL A 237 11.04 15.02 -9.32
CA VAL A 237 10.99 14.82 -7.87
C VAL A 237 10.09 15.87 -7.25
N LEU A 238 9.07 15.42 -6.55
CA LEU A 238 8.21 16.27 -5.72
C LEU A 238 8.48 15.97 -4.24
N THR A 239 8.48 17.02 -3.43
CA THR A 239 8.54 16.88 -1.98
C THR A 239 7.30 17.45 -1.32
N GLY A 240 7.01 17.05 -0.10
CA GLY A 240 5.90 17.57 0.70
C GLY A 240 5.97 19.07 0.95
N ASN A 241 7.15 19.70 0.81
CA ASN A 241 7.35 21.15 0.88
C ASN A 241 7.15 21.85 -0.47
N LYS A 242 6.48 21.21 -1.43
CA LYS A 242 6.21 21.70 -2.79
C LYS A 242 7.47 22.01 -3.61
N GLN A 243 8.61 21.41 -3.28
CA GLN A 243 9.74 21.46 -4.19
C GLN A 243 9.45 20.55 -5.37
N ASP A 244 9.63 21.09 -6.56
CA ASP A 244 9.44 20.43 -7.85
C ASP A 244 10.73 20.55 -8.63
N ARG A 245 11.40 19.43 -8.88
CA ARG A 245 12.67 19.40 -9.60
C ARG A 245 12.60 18.37 -10.72
N ARG A 246 13.13 18.75 -11.89
CA ARG A 246 13.25 17.86 -13.03
C ARG A 246 14.72 17.56 -13.30
N TYR A 247 14.97 16.32 -13.71
CA TYR A 247 16.30 15.82 -14.03
C TYR A 247 16.26 15.17 -15.41
N THR A 248 17.12 15.62 -16.31
CA THR A 248 17.38 14.92 -17.57
C THR A 248 18.45 13.88 -17.33
N LEU A 249 18.21 12.65 -17.72
CA LEU A 249 19.18 11.57 -17.56
C LEU A 249 20.19 11.60 -18.72
N PRO A 250 21.48 11.34 -18.46
CA PRO A 250 22.51 11.36 -19.49
C PRO A 250 22.36 10.22 -20.50
N ASN A 251 21.78 9.09 -20.07
CA ASN A 251 21.48 7.93 -20.88
C ASN A 251 20.04 7.50 -20.67
N SER A 252 19.47 6.79 -21.64
CA SER A 252 18.18 6.12 -21.49
C SER A 252 18.24 5.06 -20.40
N CYS A 253 17.26 5.06 -19.50
CA CYS A 253 17.18 4.15 -18.36
C CYS A 253 15.93 3.28 -18.44
N VAL A 254 16.02 2.05 -17.91
CA VAL A 254 14.91 1.10 -17.86
C VAL A 254 14.22 1.06 -16.48
N GLY A 255 14.77 1.75 -15.50
CA GLY A 255 14.22 1.85 -14.16
C GLY A 255 14.85 2.97 -13.36
N ALA A 256 14.13 3.43 -12.33
CA ALA A 256 14.61 4.43 -11.39
C ALA A 256 14.04 4.15 -10.00
N GLY A 257 14.74 4.59 -8.96
CA GLY A 257 14.34 4.45 -7.57
C GLY A 257 15.00 5.47 -6.66
N LEU A 258 14.54 5.52 -5.42
CA LEU A 258 15.03 6.38 -4.36
C LEU A 258 15.65 5.57 -3.21
N LYS A 259 16.76 6.07 -2.67
CA LYS A 259 17.26 5.66 -1.36
C LYS A 259 17.59 6.92 -0.56
N GLY A 260 16.75 7.24 0.41
CA GLY A 260 16.79 8.54 1.08
C GLY A 260 16.50 9.67 0.07
N SER A 261 17.43 10.60 -0.09
CA SER A 261 17.37 11.69 -1.07
C SER A 261 18.15 11.38 -2.37
N THR A 262 18.75 10.22 -2.48
CA THR A 262 19.55 9.80 -3.65
C THR A 262 18.67 9.11 -4.69
N ILE A 263 18.75 9.57 -5.93
CA ILE A 263 18.10 8.94 -7.08
C ILE A 263 19.06 7.93 -7.70
N PHE A 264 18.56 6.73 -7.96
CA PHE A 264 19.22 5.68 -8.73
C PHE A 264 18.49 5.51 -10.05
N ALA A 265 19.23 5.40 -11.13
CA ALA A 265 18.70 5.09 -12.45
C ALA A 265 19.50 3.91 -13.03
N ILE A 266 18.79 2.97 -13.64
CA ILE A 266 19.38 1.77 -14.26
C ILE A 266 19.45 2.03 -15.76
N SER A 267 20.66 2.08 -16.30
CA SER A 267 20.89 2.23 -17.74
C SER A 267 20.27 1.07 -18.52
N ALA A 268 19.87 1.36 -19.76
CA ALA A 268 19.38 0.35 -20.69
C ALA A 268 20.50 -0.49 -21.32
N ASP A 269 21.77 -0.07 -21.19
CA ASP A 269 22.95 -0.71 -21.77
C ASP A 269 23.61 -1.73 -20.82
#